data_4b15796f4e3fd5f2252d28eb81b45a03
#
_entry.id   4b15796f4e3fd5f2252d28eb81b45a03
#
_cell.length_a   1.000
_cell.length_b   1.000
_cell.length_c   1.000
_cell.angle_alpha   90.00
_cell.angle_beta   90.00
_cell.angle_gamma   90.00
#
_symmetry.space_group_name_H-M   'P 1'
#
loop_
_entity.id
_entity.type
_entity.pdbx_description
1 polymer ?
#
loop_
_entity_poly.entity_id
_entity_poly.type
_entity_poly.pdbx_seq_one_letter_code
_entity_poly.pdbx_strand_id
1 'polypeptide(L)'
;TGPNMAGKSTYMRQVALITLMAQIGSFVPADYAKISVVDKIFTRVGASDDLTAGQSTFMVEMHEVSDILKYATPNSLVILDEVGRGTSTFDGVSIARAVAEYICNSRQIGCKTLFATHYHELIDLEHTIEGVKNYSIAVKKHGDTIRFLRKIVPGGIDDSYGIEVAKLAGLPEKVVKRARVLLRQMEQQTAAQNQKLEQSDDMQYSFAAMQQEQAVQMLKKTNLQELSDAECRQVLEEVTNLLRS
;
A
#
# COMPACT_ATOMS: atom_id res chain seq x y z
N THR A 1 3.97 -6.90 5.08
CA THR A 1 3.08 -7.88 4.44
C THR A 1 3.18 -9.25 5.12
N GLY A 2 2.35 -10.22 4.70
CA GLY A 2 2.40 -11.60 5.18
C GLY A 2 1.03 -12.14 5.58
N PRO A 3 0.92 -13.46 5.83
CA PRO A 3 -0.35 -14.12 6.10
C PRO A 3 -0.97 -13.67 7.42
N ASN A 4 -2.28 -13.85 7.52
CA ASN A 4 -2.98 -13.70 8.79
C ASN A 4 -2.48 -14.76 9.79
N MET A 5 -2.56 -14.48 11.08
CA MET A 5 -2.04 -15.30 12.20
C MET A 5 -0.50 -15.41 12.27
N ALA A 6 0.26 -14.80 11.33
CA ALA A 6 1.71 -14.80 11.37
C ALA A 6 2.31 -13.89 12.46
N GLY A 7 1.53 -12.92 12.97
CA GLY A 7 1.92 -12.02 14.06
C GLY A 7 2.20 -10.58 13.64
N LYS A 8 1.74 -10.12 12.45
CA LYS A 8 1.86 -8.72 11.99
C LYS A 8 1.31 -7.74 13.03
N SER A 9 0.03 -7.85 13.35
CA SER A 9 -0.65 -6.98 14.32
C SER A 9 0.00 -7.02 15.70
N THR A 10 0.45 -8.20 16.15
CA THR A 10 1.14 -8.37 17.43
C THR A 10 2.46 -7.60 17.45
N TYR A 11 3.25 -7.68 16.38
CA TYR A 11 4.49 -6.95 16.24
C TYR A 11 4.27 -5.43 16.27
N MET A 12 3.29 -4.94 15.53
CA MET A 12 3.00 -3.50 15.48
C MET A 12 2.50 -2.97 16.82
N ARG A 13 1.62 -3.72 17.51
CA ARG A 13 1.20 -3.38 18.88
C ARG A 13 2.38 -3.35 19.85
N GLN A 14 3.31 -4.30 19.74
CA GLN A 14 4.54 -4.32 20.53
C GLN A 14 5.36 -3.05 20.34
N VAL A 15 5.53 -2.57 19.09
CA VAL A 15 6.25 -1.32 18.81
C VAL A 15 5.57 -0.14 19.49
N ALA A 16 4.24 -0.02 19.40
CA ALA A 16 3.49 1.04 20.08
C ALA A 16 3.65 1.00 21.59
N LEU A 17 3.51 -0.19 22.20
CA LEU A 17 3.64 -0.37 23.64
C LEU A 17 5.05 -0.06 24.13
N ILE A 18 6.08 -0.53 23.45
CA ILE A 18 7.48 -0.23 23.78
C ILE A 18 7.75 1.27 23.71
N THR A 19 7.23 1.95 22.68
CA THR A 19 7.36 3.40 22.54
C THR A 19 6.67 4.13 23.69
N LEU A 20 5.46 3.74 24.05
CA LEU A 20 4.73 4.30 25.18
C LEU A 20 5.47 4.06 26.52
N MET A 21 5.90 2.83 26.79
CA MET A 21 6.64 2.47 28.00
C MET A 21 7.92 3.29 28.14
N ALA A 22 8.69 3.43 27.06
CA ALA A 22 9.91 4.24 27.08
C ALA A 22 9.63 5.72 27.40
N GLN A 23 8.55 6.29 26.85
CA GLN A 23 8.20 7.70 27.05
C GLN A 23 7.69 8.00 28.47
N ILE A 24 7.08 7.05 29.15
CA ILE A 24 6.70 7.20 30.58
C ILE A 24 7.84 6.85 31.54
N GLY A 25 9.06 6.58 31.01
CA GLY A 25 10.23 6.26 31.82
C GLY A 25 10.27 4.82 32.34
N SER A 26 9.49 3.92 31.79
CA SER A 26 9.50 2.49 32.14
C SER A 26 10.63 1.75 31.43
N PHE A 27 11.10 0.65 32.05
CA PHE A 27 11.92 -0.33 31.36
C PHE A 27 11.13 -0.98 30.22
N VAL A 28 11.83 -1.29 29.13
CA VAL A 28 11.26 -1.95 27.96
C VAL A 28 11.82 -3.37 27.80
N PRO A 29 11.07 -4.31 27.22
CA PRO A 29 11.52 -5.70 27.06
C PRO A 29 12.47 -5.82 25.84
N ALA A 30 13.65 -5.24 25.97
CA ALA A 30 14.70 -5.26 24.93
C ALA A 30 16.08 -5.15 25.60
N ASP A 31 17.09 -5.79 24.98
CA ASP A 31 18.48 -5.67 25.43
C ASP A 31 19.04 -4.25 25.16
N TYR A 32 18.53 -3.61 24.10
CA TYR A 32 18.83 -2.23 23.74
C TYR A 32 17.65 -1.61 23.01
N ALA A 33 17.34 -0.34 23.34
CA ALA A 33 16.32 0.43 22.66
C ALA A 33 16.76 1.88 22.47
N LYS A 34 16.61 2.39 21.24
CA LYS A 34 16.79 3.80 20.88
C LYS A 34 15.51 4.30 20.24
N ILE A 35 14.72 5.06 20.99
CA ILE A 35 13.37 5.46 20.59
C ILE A 35 13.33 6.99 20.54
N SER A 36 12.87 7.53 19.40
CA SER A 36 12.59 8.97 19.29
C SER A 36 11.35 9.32 20.10
N VAL A 37 11.33 10.49 20.70
CA VAL A 37 10.13 11.03 21.32
C VAL A 37 9.07 11.24 20.26
N VAL A 38 7.85 10.79 20.55
CA VAL A 38 6.66 11.01 19.70
C VAL A 38 5.65 11.84 20.48
N ASP A 39 4.93 12.71 19.78
CA ASP A 39 3.89 13.56 20.39
C ASP A 39 2.57 12.81 20.60
N LYS A 40 2.28 11.86 19.68
CA LYS A 40 1.06 11.05 19.70
C LYS A 40 1.34 9.66 19.17
N ILE A 41 0.59 8.69 19.67
CA ILE A 41 0.56 7.32 19.14
C ILE A 41 -0.87 7.03 18.71
N PHE A 42 -1.06 6.85 17.40
CA PHE A 42 -2.33 6.46 16.83
C PHE A 42 -2.31 4.99 16.48
N THR A 43 -3.39 4.28 16.79
CA THR A 43 -3.52 2.86 16.44
C THR A 43 -4.89 2.61 15.82
N ARG A 44 -4.89 2.02 14.63
CA ARG A 44 -6.07 1.42 14.02
C ARG A 44 -5.77 -0.07 13.85
N VAL A 45 -6.22 -0.89 14.80
CA VAL A 45 -5.90 -2.31 14.85
C VAL A 45 -7.16 -3.11 15.18
N GLY A 46 -7.72 -3.78 14.17
CA GLY A 46 -8.90 -4.64 14.29
C GLY A 46 -10.18 -3.86 14.68
N ALA A 47 -11.30 -4.16 14.07
CA ALA A 47 -12.58 -3.72 14.58
C ALA A 47 -13.01 -4.67 15.70
N SER A 48 -13.32 -4.17 16.89
CA SER A 48 -14.33 -4.80 17.73
C SER A 48 -15.68 -4.45 17.11
N ASP A 49 -16.48 -5.45 16.79
CA ASP A 49 -17.87 -5.25 16.39
C ASP A 49 -18.61 -4.56 17.53
N ASP A 50 -18.71 -3.26 17.48
CA ASP A 50 -19.62 -2.52 18.37
C ASP A 50 -21.02 -2.58 17.77
N LEU A 51 -21.71 -3.70 18.03
CA LEU A 51 -23.08 -3.95 17.59
C LEU A 51 -24.09 -2.94 18.16
N THR A 52 -23.70 -2.14 19.16
CA THR A 52 -24.60 -1.21 19.85
C THR A 52 -24.83 0.10 19.13
N ALA A 53 -23.90 0.52 18.25
CA ALA A 53 -23.96 1.82 17.57
C ALA A 53 -24.67 1.77 16.20
N GLY A 54 -25.06 0.61 15.69
CA GLY A 54 -25.75 0.47 14.39
C GLY A 54 -24.95 0.95 13.17
N GLN A 55 -23.66 1.25 13.34
CA GLN A 55 -22.77 1.67 12.26
C GLN A 55 -22.08 0.46 11.63
N SER A 56 -21.85 0.50 10.33
CA SER A 56 -21.01 -0.47 9.64
C SER A 56 -19.58 -0.42 10.20
N THR A 57 -18.96 -1.59 10.43
CA THR A 57 -17.56 -1.71 10.85
C THR A 57 -16.62 -0.94 9.93
N PHE A 58 -16.93 -0.87 8.64
CA PHE A 58 -16.19 -0.08 7.66
C PHE A 58 -16.32 1.42 7.90
N MET A 59 -17.51 1.92 8.28
CA MET A 59 -17.70 3.34 8.61
C MET A 59 -16.90 3.75 9.85
N VAL A 60 -16.90 2.89 10.89
CA VAL A 60 -16.09 3.12 12.09
C VAL A 60 -14.60 3.17 11.73
N GLU A 61 -14.14 2.24 10.90
CA GLU A 61 -12.76 2.23 10.39
C GLU A 61 -12.43 3.55 9.67
N MET A 62 -13.29 4.01 8.78
CA MET A 62 -13.05 5.25 8.03
C MET A 62 -13.04 6.48 8.94
N HIS A 63 -13.87 6.53 9.99
CA HIS A 63 -13.81 7.59 10.99
C HIS A 63 -12.47 7.60 11.74
N GLU A 64 -12.01 6.43 12.22
CA GLU A 64 -10.71 6.32 12.91
C GLU A 64 -9.55 6.73 11.99
N VAL A 65 -9.55 6.27 10.73
CA VAL A 65 -8.53 6.69 9.74
C VAL A 65 -8.62 8.20 9.48
N SER A 66 -9.82 8.76 9.32
CA SER A 66 -10.02 10.20 9.15
C SER A 66 -9.43 11.01 10.29
N ASP A 67 -9.67 10.60 11.53
CA ASP A 67 -9.13 11.27 12.72
C ASP A 67 -7.60 11.17 12.77
N ILE A 68 -7.03 10.02 12.42
CA ILE A 68 -5.57 9.87 12.31
C ILE A 68 -5.01 10.86 11.29
N LEU A 69 -5.56 10.91 10.08
CA LEU A 69 -5.09 11.79 9.02
C LEU A 69 -5.23 13.28 9.38
N LYS A 70 -6.23 13.62 10.20
CA LYS A 70 -6.50 15.00 10.65
C LYS A 70 -5.59 15.46 11.78
N TYR A 71 -5.23 14.55 12.69
CA TYR A 71 -4.55 14.92 13.94
C TYR A 71 -3.11 14.43 14.06
N ALA A 72 -2.63 13.58 13.15
CA ALA A 72 -1.23 13.16 13.12
C ALA A 72 -0.32 14.32 12.70
N THR A 73 0.88 14.32 13.27
CA THR A 73 1.95 15.30 12.99
C THR A 73 3.20 14.57 12.49
N PRO A 74 4.21 15.23 11.94
CA PRO A 74 5.47 14.59 11.55
C PRO A 74 6.17 13.81 12.69
N ASN A 75 5.86 14.15 13.94
CA ASN A 75 6.44 13.50 15.12
C ASN A 75 5.56 12.38 15.70
N SER A 76 4.43 12.07 15.08
CA SER A 76 3.54 11.00 15.54
C SER A 76 4.05 9.61 15.13
N LEU A 77 3.63 8.60 15.89
CA LEU A 77 3.71 7.18 15.51
C LEU A 77 2.32 6.69 15.14
N VAL A 78 2.16 6.19 13.92
CA VAL A 78 0.89 5.70 13.39
C VAL A 78 0.99 4.20 13.14
N ILE A 79 -0.02 3.45 13.58
CA ILE A 79 -0.15 2.01 13.36
C ILE A 79 -1.48 1.73 12.69
N LEU A 80 -1.42 1.24 11.45
CA LEU A 80 -2.57 0.89 10.62
C LEU A 80 -2.54 -0.60 10.29
N ASP A 81 -3.59 -1.31 10.66
CA ASP A 81 -3.71 -2.75 10.43
C ASP A 81 -4.93 -3.05 9.56
N GLU A 82 -4.67 -3.56 8.36
CA GLU A 82 -5.66 -4.02 7.37
C GLU A 82 -6.71 -2.95 6.99
N VAL A 83 -6.28 -1.72 6.74
CA VAL A 83 -7.17 -0.64 6.25
C VAL A 83 -7.78 -1.01 4.90
N GLY A 84 -9.09 -0.76 4.76
CA GLY A 84 -9.85 -1.04 3.54
C GLY A 84 -10.43 -2.44 3.45
N ARG A 85 -10.29 -3.29 4.48
CA ARG A 85 -10.78 -4.68 4.45
C ARG A 85 -12.30 -4.80 4.45
N GLY A 86 -13.01 -3.79 4.97
CA GLY A 86 -14.47 -3.81 5.16
C GLY A 86 -15.31 -3.48 3.92
N THR A 87 -14.71 -3.32 2.74
CA THR A 87 -15.38 -2.98 1.48
C THR A 87 -14.95 -3.89 0.33
N SER A 88 -15.32 -3.54 -0.92
CA SER A 88 -14.89 -4.28 -2.11
C SER A 88 -13.37 -4.23 -2.26
N THR A 89 -12.78 -5.25 -2.90
CA THR A 89 -11.32 -5.35 -3.03
C THR A 89 -10.72 -4.12 -3.70
N PHE A 90 -11.29 -3.65 -4.82
CA PHE A 90 -10.76 -2.48 -5.55
C PHE A 90 -10.87 -1.19 -4.75
N ASP A 91 -12.02 -0.94 -4.09
CA ASP A 91 -12.18 0.23 -3.22
C ASP A 91 -11.20 0.16 -2.05
N GLY A 92 -11.08 -1.02 -1.42
CA GLY A 92 -10.19 -1.24 -0.28
C GLY A 92 -8.72 -0.98 -0.62
N VAL A 93 -8.21 -1.53 -1.72
CA VAL A 93 -6.85 -1.28 -2.21
C VAL A 93 -6.64 0.21 -2.50
N SER A 94 -7.60 0.84 -3.20
CA SER A 94 -7.50 2.25 -3.58
C SER A 94 -7.43 3.16 -2.37
N ILE A 95 -8.29 2.93 -1.37
CA ILE A 95 -8.30 3.68 -0.10
C ILE A 95 -6.99 3.44 0.67
N ALA A 96 -6.58 2.19 0.83
CA ALA A 96 -5.37 1.83 1.56
C ALA A 96 -4.12 2.48 0.93
N ARG A 97 -4.03 2.47 -0.40
CA ARG A 97 -2.94 3.12 -1.15
C ARG A 97 -2.96 4.64 -0.95
N ALA A 98 -4.10 5.29 -1.15
CA ALA A 98 -4.24 6.73 -0.97
C ALA A 98 -3.90 7.19 0.46
N VAL A 99 -4.31 6.43 1.48
CA VAL A 99 -3.96 6.68 2.89
C VAL A 99 -2.45 6.55 3.11
N ALA A 100 -1.81 5.51 2.57
CA ALA A 100 -0.37 5.32 2.69
C ALA A 100 0.41 6.45 2.00
N GLU A 101 0.03 6.83 0.79
CA GLU A 101 0.62 7.94 0.03
C GLU A 101 0.49 9.28 0.79
N TYR A 102 -0.68 9.55 1.35
CA TYR A 102 -0.94 10.78 2.11
C TYR A 102 -0.09 10.86 3.39
N ILE A 103 0.01 9.76 4.14
CA ILE A 103 0.80 9.72 5.38
C ILE A 103 2.30 9.82 5.11
N CYS A 104 2.81 9.17 4.06
CA CYS A 104 4.23 9.20 3.71
C CYS A 104 4.68 10.54 3.14
N ASN A 105 3.77 11.34 2.59
CA ASN A 105 4.09 12.63 2.01
C ASN A 105 4.47 13.64 3.11
N SER A 106 5.73 14.08 3.11
CA SER A 106 6.27 15.06 4.08
C SER A 106 5.59 16.43 4.02
N ARG A 107 4.94 16.78 2.90
CA ARG A 107 4.16 18.02 2.77
C ARG A 107 2.77 17.91 3.39
N GLN A 108 2.29 16.70 3.63
CA GLN A 108 1.01 16.42 4.27
C GLN A 108 1.23 16.07 5.75
N ILE A 109 1.78 14.88 6.03
CA ILE A 109 2.04 14.43 7.40
C ILE A 109 3.51 14.04 7.57
N GLY A 110 4.03 13.06 6.83
CA GLY A 110 5.41 12.61 6.90
C GLY A 110 5.80 11.94 8.22
N CYS A 111 4.86 11.27 8.91
CA CYS A 111 5.11 10.65 10.21
C CYS A 111 5.65 9.22 10.11
N LYS A 112 6.16 8.69 11.24
CA LYS A 112 6.55 7.28 11.34
C LYS A 112 5.32 6.38 11.36
N THR A 113 5.22 5.50 10.37
CA THR A 113 4.03 4.65 10.20
C THR A 113 4.41 3.18 10.03
N LEU A 114 3.70 2.31 10.72
CA LEU A 114 3.67 0.88 10.45
C LEU A 114 2.32 0.55 9.82
N PHE A 115 2.35 0.03 8.60
CA PHE A 115 1.16 -0.30 7.83
C PHE A 115 1.14 -1.79 7.52
N ALA A 116 0.26 -2.56 8.17
CA ALA A 116 0.06 -3.96 7.82
C ALA A 116 -1.07 -4.10 6.81
N THR A 117 -0.81 -4.85 5.76
CA THR A 117 -1.79 -5.09 4.70
C THR A 117 -1.65 -6.50 4.13
N HIS A 118 -2.73 -6.98 3.57
CA HIS A 118 -2.77 -8.19 2.73
C HIS A 118 -2.86 -7.82 1.23
N TYR A 119 -2.89 -6.54 0.90
CA TYR A 119 -2.88 -6.06 -0.48
C TYR A 119 -1.46 -6.10 -1.04
N HIS A 120 -1.24 -6.95 -2.02
CA HIS A 120 0.06 -7.13 -2.68
C HIS A 120 0.45 -5.90 -3.50
N GLU A 121 -0.54 -5.18 -4.03
CA GLU A 121 -0.39 -3.96 -4.81
C GLU A 121 0.31 -2.84 -4.04
N LEU A 122 0.27 -2.87 -2.69
CA LEU A 122 0.96 -1.88 -1.88
C LEU A 122 2.48 -2.16 -1.74
N ILE A 123 2.95 -3.33 -2.12
CA ILE A 123 4.39 -3.67 -2.11
C ILE A 123 5.16 -2.72 -3.04
N ASP A 124 4.54 -2.32 -4.12
CA ASP A 124 5.13 -1.43 -5.13
C ASP A 124 5.43 -0.01 -4.62
N LEU A 125 4.83 0.38 -3.50
CA LEU A 125 5.07 1.70 -2.88
C LEU A 125 6.54 1.91 -2.47
N GLU A 126 7.30 0.84 -2.18
CA GLU A 126 8.74 0.94 -1.89
C GLU A 126 9.54 1.51 -3.06
N HIS A 127 9.07 1.27 -4.30
CA HIS A 127 9.72 1.73 -5.53
C HIS A 127 9.24 3.11 -5.98
N THR A 128 8.02 3.49 -5.55
CA THR A 128 7.37 4.73 -6.01
C THR A 128 7.42 5.87 -4.99
N ILE A 129 7.61 5.56 -3.70
CA ILE A 129 7.59 6.56 -2.62
C ILE A 129 8.88 6.47 -1.80
N GLU A 130 9.62 7.58 -1.74
CA GLU A 130 10.80 7.69 -0.91
C GLU A 130 10.45 7.53 0.59
N GLY A 131 11.24 6.75 1.32
CA GLY A 131 11.03 6.50 2.75
C GLY A 131 10.14 5.32 3.06
N VAL A 132 9.48 4.70 2.08
CA VAL A 132 8.74 3.45 2.25
C VAL A 132 9.68 2.25 2.19
N LYS A 133 9.49 1.28 3.09
CA LYS A 133 10.22 0.02 3.14
C LYS A 133 9.27 -1.15 3.40
N ASN A 134 9.42 -2.18 2.61
CA ASN A 134 8.68 -3.42 2.77
C ASN A 134 9.34 -4.36 3.75
N TYR A 135 8.51 -4.94 4.60
CA TYR A 135 8.89 -6.01 5.52
C TYR A 135 7.84 -7.11 5.48
N SER A 136 8.27 -8.31 5.77
CA SER A 136 7.37 -9.46 5.84
C SER A 136 7.68 -10.32 7.05
N ILE A 137 6.76 -11.22 7.38
CA ILE A 137 6.99 -12.21 8.43
C ILE A 137 7.57 -13.46 7.81
N ALA A 138 8.74 -13.89 8.32
CA ALA A 138 9.42 -15.07 7.83
C ALA A 138 8.56 -16.34 8.02
N VAL A 139 8.41 -17.09 6.93
CA VAL A 139 7.66 -18.33 6.86
C VAL A 139 8.61 -19.45 6.43
N LYS A 140 8.57 -20.60 7.10
CA LYS A 140 9.31 -21.79 6.69
C LYS A 140 8.33 -22.85 6.23
N LYS A 141 8.44 -23.23 4.96
CA LYS A 141 7.70 -24.39 4.41
C LYS A 141 8.49 -25.68 4.71
N HIS A 142 7.82 -26.68 5.21
CA HIS A 142 8.37 -28.02 5.38
C HIS A 142 7.38 -29.05 4.81
N GLY A 143 7.59 -29.43 3.56
CA GLY A 143 6.63 -30.22 2.80
C GLY A 143 5.29 -29.47 2.70
N ASP A 144 4.22 -30.13 3.12
CA ASP A 144 2.84 -29.60 3.09
C ASP A 144 2.47 -28.76 4.34
N THR A 145 3.42 -28.54 5.25
CA THR A 145 3.19 -27.76 6.48
C THR A 145 3.93 -26.44 6.45
N ILE A 146 3.30 -25.41 7.04
CA ILE A 146 3.86 -24.08 7.17
C ILE A 146 4.12 -23.79 8.64
N ARG A 147 5.29 -23.24 8.94
CA ARG A 147 5.65 -22.73 10.25
C ARG A 147 5.93 -21.24 10.16
N PHE A 148 5.18 -20.43 10.88
CA PHE A 148 5.45 -19.01 11.06
C PHE A 148 6.59 -18.82 12.05
N LEU A 149 7.68 -18.17 11.62
CA LEU A 149 8.84 -17.96 12.47
C LEU A 149 8.70 -16.75 13.39
N ARG A 150 7.67 -15.93 13.18
CA ARG A 150 7.40 -14.69 13.94
C ARG A 150 8.59 -13.73 13.96
N LYS A 151 9.37 -13.71 12.88
CA LYS A 151 10.50 -12.82 12.66
C LYS A 151 10.18 -11.90 11.50
N ILE A 152 10.43 -10.62 11.68
CA ILE A 152 10.33 -9.62 10.61
C ILE A 152 11.60 -9.68 9.79
N VAL A 153 11.44 -9.74 8.47
CA VAL A 153 12.54 -9.74 7.49
C VAL A 153 12.28 -8.67 6.42
N PRO A 154 13.32 -8.07 5.84
CA PRO A 154 13.16 -7.14 4.73
C PRO A 154 12.51 -7.80 3.51
N GLY A 155 11.78 -6.99 2.74
CA GLY A 155 11.08 -7.39 1.52
C GLY A 155 9.61 -7.74 1.74
N GLY A 156 8.81 -7.52 0.69
CA GLY A 156 7.41 -7.95 0.62
C GLY A 156 7.29 -9.45 0.33
N ILE A 157 6.15 -10.03 0.65
CA ILE A 157 5.78 -11.40 0.26
C ILE A 157 4.51 -11.32 -0.60
N ASP A 158 4.58 -11.90 -1.81
CA ASP A 158 3.45 -12.08 -2.72
C ASP A 158 2.70 -13.39 -2.48
N ASP A 159 3.31 -14.34 -1.78
CA ASP A 159 2.69 -15.64 -1.49
C ASP A 159 1.49 -15.46 -0.53
N SER A 160 0.30 -15.84 -0.98
CA SER A 160 -0.86 -15.98 -0.11
C SER A 160 -0.85 -17.37 0.55
N TYR A 161 -0.96 -17.38 1.88
CA TYR A 161 -1.00 -18.64 2.66
C TYR A 161 -2.39 -18.95 3.20
N GLY A 162 -3.44 -18.33 2.67
CA GLY A 162 -4.80 -18.47 3.16
C GLY A 162 -5.31 -19.91 3.13
N ILE A 163 -5.03 -20.65 2.05
CA ILE A 163 -5.46 -22.04 1.90
C ILE A 163 -4.70 -22.95 2.88
N GLU A 164 -3.43 -22.69 3.12
CA GLU A 164 -2.62 -23.43 4.08
C GLU A 164 -3.10 -23.19 5.53
N VAL A 165 -3.44 -21.94 5.85
CA VAL A 165 -4.06 -21.60 7.15
C VAL A 165 -5.40 -22.29 7.30
N ALA A 166 -6.23 -22.32 6.26
CA ALA A 166 -7.51 -23.01 6.27
C ALA A 166 -7.34 -24.53 6.50
N LYS A 167 -6.31 -25.15 5.89
CA LYS A 167 -5.94 -26.55 6.16
C LYS A 167 -5.54 -26.75 7.62
N LEU A 168 -4.71 -25.87 8.18
CA LEU A 168 -4.31 -25.91 9.60
C LEU A 168 -5.50 -25.73 10.56
N ALA A 169 -6.49 -24.95 10.17
CA ALA A 169 -7.73 -24.76 10.91
C ALA A 169 -8.70 -25.97 10.84
N GLY A 170 -8.33 -27.02 10.06
CA GLY A 170 -9.11 -28.25 9.98
C GLY A 170 -10.21 -28.27 8.91
N LEU A 171 -10.13 -27.39 7.89
CA LEU A 171 -11.07 -27.49 6.77
C LEU A 171 -10.96 -28.86 6.07
N PRO A 172 -12.08 -29.46 5.63
CA PRO A 172 -12.08 -30.73 4.95
C PRO A 172 -11.15 -30.74 3.72
N GLU A 173 -10.39 -31.82 3.54
CA GLU A 173 -9.37 -31.89 2.50
C GLU A 173 -9.92 -31.67 1.08
N LYS A 174 -11.17 -32.12 0.83
CA LYS A 174 -11.86 -31.88 -0.44
C LYS A 174 -12.07 -30.41 -0.74
N VAL A 175 -12.39 -29.59 0.29
CA VAL A 175 -12.56 -28.13 0.17
C VAL A 175 -11.21 -27.47 -0.10
N VAL A 176 -10.17 -27.84 0.63
CA VAL A 176 -8.81 -27.33 0.46
C VAL A 176 -8.26 -27.61 -0.95
N LYS A 177 -8.45 -28.85 -1.45
CA LYS A 177 -8.06 -29.21 -2.83
C LYS A 177 -8.82 -28.38 -3.87
N ARG A 178 -10.13 -28.18 -3.69
CA ARG A 178 -10.92 -27.36 -4.61
C ARG A 178 -10.49 -25.89 -4.58
N ALA A 179 -10.24 -25.33 -3.40
CA ALA A 179 -9.76 -23.96 -3.25
C ALA A 179 -8.42 -23.73 -3.99
N ARG A 180 -7.48 -24.67 -3.91
CA ARG A 180 -6.21 -24.59 -4.66
C ARG A 180 -6.42 -24.57 -6.20
N VAL A 181 -7.37 -25.36 -6.70
CA VAL A 181 -7.69 -25.35 -8.14
C VAL A 181 -8.28 -24.00 -8.55
N LEU A 182 -9.22 -23.48 -7.77
CA LEU A 182 -9.85 -22.19 -8.03
C LEU A 182 -8.84 -21.04 -7.98
N LEU A 183 -7.94 -21.03 -6.99
CA LEU A 183 -6.88 -20.01 -6.87
C LEU A 183 -6.02 -19.98 -8.14
N ARG A 184 -5.53 -21.13 -8.59
CA ARG A 184 -4.72 -21.20 -9.83
C ARG A 184 -5.48 -20.69 -11.06
N GLN A 185 -6.78 -20.99 -11.16
CA GLN A 185 -7.60 -20.50 -12.27
C GLN A 185 -7.73 -18.96 -12.24
N MET A 186 -7.94 -18.38 -11.05
CA MET A 186 -8.04 -16.92 -10.88
C MET A 186 -6.71 -16.24 -11.18
N GLU A 187 -5.58 -16.76 -10.69
CA GLU A 187 -4.24 -16.24 -10.97
C GLU A 187 -3.93 -16.24 -12.49
N GLN A 188 -4.28 -17.34 -13.18
CA GLN A 188 -4.11 -17.42 -14.63
C GLN A 188 -4.97 -16.42 -15.40
N GLN A 189 -6.21 -16.19 -14.96
CA GLN A 189 -7.11 -15.22 -15.57
C GLN A 189 -6.60 -13.79 -15.38
N THR A 190 -6.13 -13.46 -14.19
CA THR A 190 -5.56 -12.15 -13.89
C THR A 190 -4.29 -11.88 -14.69
N ALA A 191 -3.39 -12.87 -14.77
CA ALA A 191 -2.17 -12.76 -15.57
C ALA A 191 -2.48 -12.55 -17.06
N ALA A 192 -3.48 -13.26 -17.62
CA ALA A 192 -3.91 -13.09 -19.00
C ALA A 192 -4.58 -11.73 -19.27
N GLN A 193 -5.29 -11.18 -18.28
CA GLN A 193 -5.88 -9.84 -18.40
C GLN A 193 -4.81 -8.74 -18.32
N ASN A 194 -3.85 -8.87 -17.39
CA ASN A 194 -2.75 -7.91 -17.26
C ASN A 194 -1.89 -7.86 -18.52
N GLN A 195 -1.56 -8.99 -19.13
CA GLN A 195 -0.85 -9.01 -20.42
C GLN A 195 -1.60 -8.32 -21.56
N LYS A 196 -2.94 -8.35 -21.56
CA LYS A 196 -3.75 -7.62 -22.55
C LYS A 196 -3.83 -6.12 -22.25
N LEU A 197 -3.82 -5.73 -20.98
CA LEU A 197 -3.82 -4.32 -20.55
C LEU A 197 -2.44 -3.69 -20.80
N GLU A 198 -1.35 -4.36 -20.45
CA GLU A 198 0.01 -3.87 -20.73
C GLU A 198 0.24 -3.64 -22.24
N GLN A 199 -0.27 -4.52 -23.10
CA GLN A 199 -0.18 -4.31 -24.56
C GLN A 199 -1.05 -3.14 -25.07
N SER A 200 -2.14 -2.79 -24.40
CA SER A 200 -2.98 -1.63 -24.76
C SER A 200 -2.43 -0.34 -24.16
N ASP A 201 -1.89 -0.38 -22.93
CA ASP A 201 -1.28 0.78 -22.29
C ASP A 201 0.06 1.15 -22.94
N ASP A 202 0.93 0.20 -23.27
CA ASP A 202 2.18 0.46 -24.00
C ASP A 202 1.93 1.13 -25.36
N MET A 203 0.83 0.78 -26.05
CA MET A 203 0.49 1.43 -27.32
C MET A 203 -0.03 2.86 -27.10
N GLN A 204 -0.77 3.11 -26.03
CA GLN A 204 -1.31 4.43 -25.72
C GLN A 204 -0.23 5.36 -25.12
N TYR A 205 0.65 4.85 -24.25
CA TYR A 205 1.82 5.57 -23.76
C TYR A 205 2.84 5.86 -24.87
N SER A 206 3.04 4.96 -25.81
CA SER A 206 3.91 5.16 -26.97
C SER A 206 3.41 6.29 -27.87
N PHE A 207 2.12 6.40 -28.12
CA PHE A 207 1.53 7.49 -28.91
C PHE A 207 1.59 8.83 -28.15
N ALA A 208 1.20 8.89 -26.89
CA ALA A 208 1.27 10.10 -26.07
C ALA A 208 2.72 10.57 -25.85
N ALA A 209 3.65 9.65 -25.59
CA ALA A 209 5.07 9.97 -25.47
C ALA A 209 5.66 10.52 -26.79
N MET A 210 5.27 9.96 -27.94
CA MET A 210 5.70 10.45 -29.24
C MET A 210 5.16 11.84 -29.55
N GLN A 211 3.92 12.14 -29.16
CA GLN A 211 3.32 13.47 -29.32
C GLN A 211 3.97 14.51 -28.40
N GLN A 212 4.26 14.13 -27.14
CA GLN A 212 4.99 15.00 -26.21
C GLN A 212 6.40 15.30 -26.70
N GLU A 213 7.11 14.31 -27.21
CA GLU A 213 8.45 14.50 -27.74
C GLU A 213 8.45 15.38 -29.00
N GLN A 214 7.47 15.22 -29.90
CA GLN A 214 7.26 16.11 -31.03
C GLN A 214 6.99 17.56 -30.61
N ALA A 215 6.12 17.77 -29.63
CA ALA A 215 5.82 19.10 -29.08
C ALA A 215 7.06 19.76 -28.49
N VAL A 216 7.86 19.02 -27.72
CA VAL A 216 9.12 19.49 -27.13
C VAL A 216 10.18 19.80 -28.20
N GLN A 217 10.30 18.98 -29.23
CA GLN A 217 11.24 19.24 -30.33
C GLN A 217 10.84 20.45 -31.16
N MET A 218 9.54 20.66 -31.36
CA MET A 218 9.01 21.83 -32.04
C MET A 218 9.35 23.13 -31.28
N LEU A 219 9.13 23.14 -29.96
CA LEU A 219 9.49 24.27 -29.12
C LEU A 219 11.02 24.54 -29.09
N LYS A 220 11.84 23.49 -29.05
CA LYS A 220 13.32 23.62 -29.05
C LYS A 220 13.88 24.17 -30.36
N LYS A 221 13.22 23.91 -31.49
CA LYS A 221 13.61 24.39 -32.80
C LYS A 221 13.12 25.81 -33.11
N THR A 222 12.19 26.32 -32.31
CA THR A 222 11.56 27.64 -32.52
C THR A 222 12.44 28.72 -31.91
N ASN A 223 12.97 29.62 -32.74
CA ASN A 223 13.69 30.79 -32.26
C ASN A 223 12.71 31.96 -32.07
N LEU A 224 12.31 32.21 -30.82
CA LEU A 224 11.33 33.22 -30.46
C LEU A 224 11.75 34.65 -30.82
N GLN A 225 13.05 34.91 -31.07
CA GLN A 225 13.53 36.26 -31.40
C GLN A 225 13.35 36.61 -32.88
N GLU A 226 13.07 35.62 -33.70
CA GLU A 226 12.92 35.79 -35.15
C GLU A 226 11.45 35.66 -35.64
N LEU A 227 10.51 35.37 -34.73
CA LEU A 227 9.11 35.16 -35.04
C LEU A 227 8.26 36.41 -34.79
N SER A 228 7.30 36.67 -35.67
CA SER A 228 6.23 37.62 -35.43
C SER A 228 5.19 37.07 -34.40
N ASP A 229 4.38 37.95 -33.81
CA ASP A 229 3.34 37.57 -32.87
C ASP A 229 2.30 36.57 -33.44
N ALA A 230 2.04 36.68 -34.76
CA ALA A 230 1.16 35.76 -35.46
C ALA A 230 1.75 34.36 -35.57
N GLU A 231 3.03 34.25 -35.90
CA GLU A 231 3.76 32.98 -36.01
C GLU A 231 3.95 32.33 -34.62
N CYS A 232 4.16 33.11 -33.58
CA CYS A 232 4.20 32.60 -32.21
C CYS A 232 2.87 31.98 -31.79
N ARG A 233 1.73 32.60 -32.13
CA ARG A 233 0.41 32.03 -31.86
C ARG A 233 0.18 30.73 -32.61
N GLN A 234 0.60 30.65 -33.85
CA GLN A 234 0.45 29.44 -34.67
C GLN A 234 1.26 28.28 -34.08
N VAL A 235 2.50 28.50 -33.67
CA VAL A 235 3.33 27.48 -33.02
C VAL A 235 2.70 27.02 -31.66
N LEU A 236 2.13 27.93 -30.88
CA LEU A 236 1.45 27.59 -29.64
C LEU A 236 0.16 26.78 -29.89
N GLU A 237 -0.60 27.10 -30.92
CA GLU A 237 -1.79 26.32 -31.30
C GLU A 237 -1.41 24.91 -31.77
N GLU A 238 -0.37 24.76 -32.59
CA GLU A 238 0.11 23.44 -33.06
C GLU A 238 0.61 22.57 -31.86
N VAL A 239 1.42 23.13 -30.95
CA VAL A 239 1.89 22.45 -29.77
C VAL A 239 0.72 22.06 -28.84
N THR A 240 -0.26 22.96 -28.69
CA THR A 240 -1.44 22.69 -27.86
C THR A 240 -2.30 21.58 -28.45
N ASN A 241 -2.44 21.53 -29.77
CA ASN A 241 -3.17 20.47 -30.45
C ASN A 241 -2.45 19.12 -30.36
N LEU A 242 -1.12 19.08 -30.46
CA LEU A 242 -0.33 17.87 -30.24
C LEU A 242 -0.43 17.31 -28.81
N LEU A 243 -0.60 18.19 -27.81
CA LEU A 243 -0.70 17.79 -26.41
C LEU A 243 -2.14 17.44 -25.97
N ARG A 244 -3.16 17.79 -26.79
CA ARG A 244 -4.58 17.51 -26.50
C ARG A 244 -5.16 16.34 -27.25
N SER A 245 -4.49 15.88 -28.30
CA SER A 245 -4.87 14.71 -29.10
C SER A 245 -4.30 13.42 -28.51
#